data_d65e8b533d3f9c77067ba79efceeebd8
#
_entry.id   d65e8b533d3f9c77067ba79efceeebd8
#
_cell.length_a   1.000
_cell.length_b   1.000
_cell.length_c   1.000
_cell.angle_alpha   90.00
_cell.angle_beta   90.00
_cell.angle_gamma   90.00
#
_symmetry.space_group_name_H-M   'P 1'
#
loop_
_entity.id
_entity.type
_entity.pdbx_description
1 polymer ?
#
loop_
_entity_poly.entity_id
_entity_poly.type
_entity_poly.pdbx_seq_one_letter_code
_entity_poly.pdbx_strand_id
1 'polypeptide(L)'
;MAEIWTAYQDAVAEHETRYTLATLVNEYQASAAYAELAPRSREDKDGQYIRLLKVFGKMVPDAVKPQHVRKYLDIRGQKSKVQANHELSALSTAYRWGYERGKVAGNPCQGVKKFPTKDRDRYITDAEYQAMLTAAEVRLVIAMEISYLCAARQGDVLDLKWSQIQDDGIFIRQGKTGKKQIKAWTPRLQAAIESARQLQSACASIYVINSARGGRLSKSGLQSAWRRALDKLERQNAADPQSAIELTFTFHDIKAKGISDYEGTVAEKQRFSGHKTQRQVGTYDRKTEVVRTLDR
;
A
#
# COMPACT_ATOMS: atom_id res chain seq x y z
N MET A 1 -16.67 57.54 10.44
CA MET A 1 -16.29 56.46 11.38
C MET A 1 -17.31 55.31 11.32
N ALA A 2 -18.60 55.55 11.42
CA ALA A 2 -19.63 54.47 11.29
C ALA A 2 -19.57 53.73 9.97
N GLU A 3 -19.45 54.44 8.84
CA GLU A 3 -19.37 53.81 7.50
C GLU A 3 -18.15 52.90 7.33
N ILE A 4 -16.99 53.28 7.88
CA ILE A 4 -15.79 52.44 7.84
C ILE A 4 -15.98 51.17 8.68
N TRP A 5 -16.65 51.30 9.81
CA TRP A 5 -16.94 50.15 10.68
C TRP A 5 -17.96 49.21 10.09
N THR A 6 -19.00 49.75 9.44
CA THR A 6 -19.98 48.94 8.68
C THR A 6 -19.31 48.21 7.51
N ALA A 7 -18.53 48.93 6.70
CA ALA A 7 -17.78 48.30 5.59
C ALA A 7 -16.79 47.22 6.09
N TYR A 8 -16.16 47.41 7.26
CA TYR A 8 -15.33 46.39 7.88
C TYR A 8 -16.13 45.18 8.33
N GLN A 9 -17.29 45.39 9.01
CA GLN A 9 -18.17 44.31 9.44
C GLN A 9 -18.73 43.52 8.22
N ASP A 10 -19.14 44.20 7.14
CA ASP A 10 -19.61 43.58 5.93
C ASP A 10 -18.51 42.76 5.26
N ALA A 11 -17.28 43.27 5.18
CA ALA A 11 -16.13 42.57 4.66
C ALA A 11 -15.75 41.34 5.50
N VAL A 12 -15.87 41.42 6.84
CA VAL A 12 -15.65 40.27 7.74
C VAL A 12 -16.74 39.22 7.54
N ALA A 13 -18.01 39.63 7.48
CA ALA A 13 -19.15 38.73 7.25
C ALA A 13 -19.06 38.05 5.87
N GLU A 14 -18.69 38.82 4.84
CA GLU A 14 -18.46 38.27 3.49
C GLU A 14 -17.29 37.25 3.49
N HIS A 15 -16.22 37.53 4.24
CA HIS A 15 -15.09 36.63 4.38
C HIS A 15 -15.47 35.34 5.14
N GLU A 16 -16.30 35.44 6.18
CA GLU A 16 -16.76 34.31 6.98
C GLU A 16 -17.73 33.40 6.21
N THR A 17 -18.54 33.99 5.31
CA THR A 17 -19.50 33.25 4.46
C THR A 17 -18.90 32.71 3.16
N ARG A 18 -17.64 33.04 2.87
CA ARG A 18 -16.99 32.71 1.61
C ARG A 18 -16.79 31.21 1.45
N TYR A 19 -17.31 30.66 0.34
CA TYR A 19 -17.06 29.25 -0.02
C TYR A 19 -15.57 29.02 -0.32
N THR A 20 -14.92 28.20 0.48
CA THR A 20 -13.46 27.96 0.40
C THR A 20 -13.14 26.53 -0.04
N LEU A 21 -11.88 26.27 -0.40
CA LEU A 21 -11.44 24.89 -0.64
C LEU A 21 -11.59 23.99 0.60
N ALA A 22 -11.44 24.54 1.79
CA ALA A 22 -11.71 23.80 3.02
C ALA A 22 -13.19 23.38 3.10
N THR A 23 -14.11 24.26 2.76
CA THR A 23 -15.55 23.94 2.68
C THR A 23 -15.82 22.83 1.65
N LEU A 24 -15.28 22.94 0.44
CA LEU A 24 -15.42 21.92 -0.61
C LEU A 24 -14.91 20.54 -0.13
N VAL A 25 -13.73 20.49 0.48
CA VAL A 25 -13.13 19.23 0.96
C VAL A 25 -13.96 18.64 2.11
N ASN A 26 -14.42 19.46 3.07
CA ASN A 26 -15.25 19.00 4.18
C ASN A 26 -16.59 18.43 3.69
N GLU A 27 -17.24 19.09 2.73
CA GLU A 27 -18.47 18.58 2.13
C GLU A 27 -18.23 17.25 1.36
N TYR A 28 -17.11 17.14 0.65
CA TYR A 28 -16.73 15.88 0.01
C TYR A 28 -16.51 14.77 1.04
N GLN A 29 -15.80 15.06 2.14
CA GLN A 29 -15.56 14.09 3.21
C GLN A 29 -16.84 13.67 3.95
N ALA A 30 -17.86 14.55 4.00
CA ALA A 30 -19.17 14.24 4.55
C ALA A 30 -20.09 13.49 3.57
N SER A 31 -19.70 13.33 2.29
CA SER A 31 -20.54 12.73 1.26
C SER A 31 -20.58 11.19 1.32
N ALA A 32 -21.66 10.61 0.79
CA ALA A 32 -21.80 9.17 0.61
C ALA A 32 -20.63 8.59 -0.22
N ALA A 33 -20.19 9.30 -1.28
CA ALA A 33 -19.07 8.89 -2.11
C ALA A 33 -17.75 8.75 -1.34
N TYR A 34 -17.56 9.54 -0.29
CA TYR A 34 -16.40 9.39 0.59
C TYR A 34 -16.59 8.25 1.60
N ALA A 35 -17.80 8.07 2.12
CA ALA A 35 -18.14 7.01 3.06
C ALA A 35 -17.98 5.61 2.45
N GLU A 36 -18.20 5.47 1.13
CA GLU A 36 -18.01 4.22 0.38
C GLU A 36 -16.53 3.81 0.20
N LEU A 37 -15.60 4.73 0.43
CA LEU A 37 -14.17 4.41 0.35
C LEU A 37 -13.77 3.42 1.47
N ALA A 38 -12.86 2.50 1.13
CA ALA A 38 -12.27 1.61 2.14
C ALA A 38 -11.64 2.44 3.29
N PRO A 39 -11.73 1.98 4.56
CA PRO A 39 -11.22 2.72 5.72
C PRO A 39 -9.79 3.24 5.55
N ARG A 40 -8.89 2.40 5.05
CA ARG A 40 -7.50 2.80 4.78
C ARG A 40 -7.38 3.89 3.73
N SER A 41 -8.23 3.87 2.70
CA SER A 41 -8.22 4.91 1.66
C SER A 41 -8.71 6.26 2.20
N ARG A 42 -9.65 6.25 3.14
CA ARG A 42 -10.10 7.46 3.85
C ARG A 42 -8.98 8.04 4.68
N GLU A 43 -8.36 7.21 5.53
CA GLU A 43 -7.22 7.61 6.38
C GLU A 43 -6.07 8.24 5.57
N ASP A 44 -5.69 7.61 4.44
CA ASP A 44 -4.66 8.13 3.55
C ASP A 44 -5.06 9.48 2.93
N LYS A 45 -6.34 9.63 2.50
CA LYS A 45 -6.87 10.89 1.94
C LYS A 45 -6.96 11.99 3.00
N ASP A 46 -7.39 11.67 4.23
CA ASP A 46 -7.44 12.64 5.33
C ASP A 46 -6.06 13.24 5.57
N GLY A 47 -5.03 12.40 5.63
CA GLY A 47 -3.64 12.85 5.74
C GLY A 47 -3.16 13.73 4.57
N GLN A 48 -3.67 13.47 3.36
CA GLN A 48 -3.39 14.28 2.17
C GLN A 48 -4.12 15.62 2.23
N TYR A 49 -5.40 15.64 2.60
CA TYR A 49 -6.19 16.87 2.73
C TYR A 49 -5.65 17.79 3.82
N ILE A 50 -5.24 17.28 4.96
CA ILE A 50 -4.60 18.09 6.01
C ILE A 50 -3.43 18.91 5.45
N ARG A 51 -2.62 18.34 4.55
CA ARG A 51 -1.49 19.06 3.93
C ARG A 51 -1.93 20.05 2.88
N LEU A 52 -2.87 19.67 2.02
CA LEU A 52 -3.42 20.52 0.97
C LEU A 52 -4.13 21.74 1.56
N LEU A 53 -4.90 21.56 2.61
CA LEU A 53 -5.66 22.63 3.25
C LEU A 53 -4.76 23.66 3.98
N LYS A 54 -3.56 23.26 4.39
CA LYS A 54 -2.56 24.22 4.91
C LYS A 54 -2.15 25.25 3.85
N VAL A 55 -2.21 24.89 2.57
CA VAL A 55 -1.77 25.77 1.46
C VAL A 55 -2.96 26.41 0.77
N PHE A 56 -4.00 25.63 0.45
CA PHE A 56 -5.10 26.08 -0.39
C PHE A 56 -6.40 26.31 0.39
N GLY A 57 -6.48 25.91 1.65
CA GLY A 57 -7.75 25.81 2.40
C GLY A 57 -8.56 27.10 2.44
N LYS A 58 -7.91 28.24 2.56
CA LYS A 58 -8.56 29.57 2.61
C LYS A 58 -8.89 30.17 1.21
N MET A 59 -8.42 29.55 0.13
CA MET A 59 -8.69 30.05 -1.21
C MET A 59 -10.10 29.70 -1.67
N VAL A 60 -10.71 30.58 -2.45
CA VAL A 60 -11.90 30.22 -3.23
C VAL A 60 -11.51 29.14 -4.22
N PRO A 61 -12.27 28.03 -4.36
CA PRO A 61 -11.88 26.93 -5.23
C PRO A 61 -11.59 27.37 -6.67
N ASP A 62 -12.43 28.21 -7.27
CA ASP A 62 -12.23 28.67 -8.65
C ASP A 62 -11.06 29.64 -8.84
N ALA A 63 -10.51 30.18 -7.75
CA ALA A 63 -9.29 30.97 -7.79
C ALA A 63 -8.02 30.10 -7.79
N VAL A 64 -8.12 28.80 -7.49
CA VAL A 64 -6.99 27.86 -7.60
C VAL A 64 -6.80 27.54 -9.08
N LYS A 65 -5.63 27.86 -9.64
CA LYS A 65 -5.29 27.66 -11.05
C LYS A 65 -4.23 26.56 -11.22
N PRO A 66 -4.07 25.97 -12.42
CA PRO A 66 -3.08 24.91 -12.66
C PRO A 66 -1.65 25.30 -12.26
N GLN A 67 -1.26 26.56 -12.41
CA GLN A 67 0.04 27.06 -11.98
C GLN A 67 0.24 26.99 -10.45
N HIS A 68 -0.81 27.22 -9.66
CA HIS A 68 -0.74 27.08 -8.20
C HIS A 68 -0.53 25.62 -7.80
N VAL A 69 -1.26 24.70 -8.46
CA VAL A 69 -1.12 23.26 -8.28
C VAL A 69 0.27 22.80 -8.70
N ARG A 70 0.82 23.30 -9.83
CA ARG A 70 2.18 22.98 -10.28
C ARG A 70 3.23 23.44 -9.27
N LYS A 71 3.12 24.68 -8.80
CA LYS A 71 4.04 25.23 -7.78
C LYS A 71 4.02 24.40 -6.49
N TYR A 72 2.82 24.01 -6.05
CA TYR A 72 2.67 23.11 -4.89
C TYR A 72 3.43 21.79 -5.12
N LEU A 73 3.23 21.15 -6.27
CA LEU A 73 3.92 19.91 -6.61
C LEU A 73 5.42 20.08 -6.63
N ASP A 74 5.94 21.16 -7.21
CA ASP A 74 7.39 21.41 -7.32
C ASP A 74 8.04 21.52 -5.95
N ILE A 75 7.41 22.24 -5.03
CA ILE A 75 7.89 22.38 -3.64
C ILE A 75 7.75 21.05 -2.89
N ARG A 76 6.58 20.41 -2.99
CA ARG A 76 6.28 19.17 -2.26
C ARG A 76 7.09 17.99 -2.77
N GLY A 77 7.35 17.95 -4.08
CA GLY A 77 8.11 16.92 -4.77
C GLY A 77 9.59 16.89 -4.38
N GLN A 78 10.16 17.99 -3.90
CA GLN A 78 11.51 18.03 -3.34
C GLN A 78 11.65 17.07 -2.14
N LYS A 79 10.58 16.95 -1.32
CA LYS A 79 10.55 16.02 -0.18
C LYS A 79 10.11 14.61 -0.59
N SER A 80 9.11 14.49 -1.45
CA SER A 80 8.61 13.20 -1.91
C SER A 80 7.73 13.34 -3.14
N LYS A 81 8.23 12.91 -4.30
CA LYS A 81 7.49 12.88 -5.58
C LYS A 81 6.23 12.01 -5.50
N VAL A 82 6.34 10.86 -4.83
CA VAL A 82 5.21 9.93 -4.66
C VAL A 82 4.08 10.57 -3.85
N GLN A 83 4.40 11.18 -2.71
CA GLN A 83 3.38 11.84 -1.88
C GLN A 83 2.77 13.05 -2.59
N ALA A 84 3.57 13.85 -3.29
CA ALA A 84 3.05 14.96 -4.10
C ALA A 84 2.03 14.46 -5.15
N ASN A 85 2.31 13.34 -5.83
CA ASN A 85 1.41 12.72 -6.78
C ASN A 85 0.10 12.21 -6.13
N HIS A 86 0.17 11.68 -4.91
CA HIS A 86 -1.01 11.25 -4.15
C HIS A 86 -1.86 12.46 -3.73
N GLU A 87 -1.23 13.51 -3.24
CA GLU A 87 -1.89 14.76 -2.85
C GLU A 87 -2.58 15.44 -4.06
N LEU A 88 -1.93 15.47 -5.22
CA LEU A 88 -2.56 15.91 -6.48
C LEU A 88 -3.80 15.09 -6.83
N SER A 89 -3.72 13.77 -6.68
CA SER A 89 -4.86 12.88 -6.97
C SER A 89 -6.01 13.10 -6.00
N ALA A 90 -5.74 13.38 -4.72
CA ALA A 90 -6.76 13.70 -3.72
C ALA A 90 -7.44 15.03 -4.04
N LEU A 91 -6.66 16.08 -4.34
CA LEU A 91 -7.17 17.38 -4.73
C LEU A 91 -8.08 17.27 -5.96
N SER A 92 -7.59 16.60 -7.01
CA SER A 92 -8.37 16.35 -8.23
C SER A 92 -9.68 15.60 -7.97
N THR A 93 -9.70 14.69 -6.98
CA THR A 93 -10.92 13.96 -6.61
C THR A 93 -11.97 14.88 -5.97
N ALA A 94 -11.55 15.77 -5.05
CA ALA A 94 -12.45 16.73 -4.42
C ALA A 94 -13.03 17.71 -5.44
N TYR A 95 -12.18 18.23 -6.34
CA TYR A 95 -12.65 19.12 -7.42
C TYR A 95 -13.61 18.42 -8.37
N ARG A 96 -13.39 17.18 -8.77
CA ARG A 96 -14.31 16.42 -9.62
C ARG A 96 -15.66 16.25 -8.94
N TRP A 97 -15.66 15.87 -7.67
CA TRP A 97 -16.87 15.74 -6.87
C TRP A 97 -17.66 17.08 -6.81
N GLY A 98 -16.94 18.20 -6.60
CA GLY A 98 -17.53 19.52 -6.57
C GLY A 98 -18.06 19.99 -7.93
N TYR A 99 -17.35 19.69 -9.01
CA TYR A 99 -17.76 19.99 -10.38
C TYR A 99 -19.06 19.29 -10.74
N GLU A 100 -19.18 18.00 -10.44
CA GLU A 100 -20.41 17.21 -10.67
C GLU A 100 -21.63 17.77 -9.91
N ARG A 101 -21.41 18.63 -8.93
CA ARG A 101 -22.46 19.25 -8.08
C ARG A 101 -22.57 20.75 -8.25
N GLY A 102 -21.97 21.32 -9.30
CA GLY A 102 -22.03 22.75 -9.61
C GLY A 102 -21.37 23.66 -8.56
N LYS A 103 -20.52 23.11 -7.68
CA LYS A 103 -19.84 23.86 -6.61
C LYS A 103 -18.58 24.56 -7.09
N VAL A 104 -18.01 24.13 -8.19
CA VAL A 104 -16.81 24.68 -8.84
C VAL A 104 -16.98 24.63 -10.35
N ALA A 105 -16.39 25.60 -11.06
CA ALA A 105 -16.45 25.71 -12.51
C ALA A 105 -15.54 24.72 -13.24
N GLY A 106 -14.53 24.16 -12.56
CA GLY A 106 -13.59 23.23 -13.20
C GLY A 106 -12.62 22.59 -12.21
N ASN A 107 -11.71 21.77 -12.75
CA ASN A 107 -10.69 21.07 -11.96
C ASN A 107 -9.28 21.58 -12.31
N PRO A 108 -8.63 22.36 -11.44
CA PRO A 108 -7.31 22.94 -11.71
C PRO A 108 -6.18 21.90 -11.77
N CYS A 109 -6.43 20.66 -11.39
CA CYS A 109 -5.47 19.57 -11.49
C CYS A 109 -5.44 18.94 -12.90
N GLN A 110 -6.43 19.25 -13.73
CA GLN A 110 -6.50 18.70 -15.09
C GLN A 110 -5.33 19.25 -15.92
N GLY A 111 -4.65 18.37 -16.64
CA GLY A 111 -3.45 18.72 -17.43
C GLY A 111 -2.16 18.87 -16.62
N VAL A 112 -2.20 18.94 -15.29
CA VAL A 112 -0.99 19.00 -14.46
C VAL A 112 -0.31 17.63 -14.41
N LYS A 113 0.90 17.55 -14.99
CA LYS A 113 1.66 16.29 -15.06
C LYS A 113 2.18 15.87 -13.69
N LYS A 114 1.96 14.59 -13.36
CA LYS A 114 2.57 13.93 -12.20
C LYS A 114 4.08 13.75 -12.41
N PHE A 115 4.81 13.64 -11.30
CA PHE A 115 6.19 13.19 -11.37
C PHE A 115 6.26 11.74 -11.83
N PRO A 116 7.23 11.39 -12.69
CA PRO A 116 7.49 9.99 -13.00
C PRO A 116 7.95 9.27 -11.72
N THR A 117 7.39 8.08 -11.52
CA THR A 117 7.79 7.16 -10.44
C THR A 117 8.24 5.87 -11.08
N LYS A 118 9.37 5.32 -10.62
CA LYS A 118 9.81 3.99 -11.04
C LYS A 118 9.09 2.94 -10.21
N ASP A 119 8.60 1.92 -10.86
CA ASP A 119 8.15 0.72 -10.18
C ASP A 119 9.35 0.03 -9.52
N ARG A 120 9.09 -0.66 -8.41
CA ARG A 120 10.11 -1.43 -7.73
C ARG A 120 10.33 -2.75 -8.49
N ASP A 121 11.58 -3.02 -8.87
CA ASP A 121 12.00 -4.18 -9.68
C ASP A 121 12.92 -5.14 -8.92
N ARG A 122 13.13 -4.92 -7.62
CA ARG A 122 13.99 -5.75 -6.77
C ARG A 122 13.48 -7.19 -6.68
N TYR A 123 14.22 -8.13 -7.25
CA TYR A 123 14.03 -9.57 -7.05
C TYR A 123 14.82 -10.04 -5.82
N ILE A 124 14.22 -10.88 -4.98
CA ILE A 124 14.89 -11.52 -3.84
C ILE A 124 15.47 -12.84 -4.32
N THR A 125 16.77 -13.02 -4.21
CA THR A 125 17.44 -14.30 -4.53
C THR A 125 17.06 -15.38 -3.53
N ASP A 126 17.30 -16.64 -3.87
CA ASP A 126 17.04 -17.77 -2.96
C ASP A 126 17.95 -17.70 -1.73
N ALA A 127 19.21 -17.29 -1.90
CA ALA A 127 20.14 -17.10 -0.80
C ALA A 127 19.66 -16.04 0.20
N GLU A 128 19.20 -14.88 -0.28
CA GLU A 128 18.65 -13.80 0.55
C GLU A 128 17.38 -14.25 1.27
N TYR A 129 16.47 -14.93 0.56
CA TYR A 129 15.23 -15.43 1.13
C TYR A 129 15.53 -16.45 2.25
N GLN A 130 16.43 -17.39 2.01
CA GLN A 130 16.81 -18.42 2.97
C GLN A 130 17.50 -17.84 4.19
N ALA A 131 18.41 -16.88 4.00
CA ALA A 131 19.05 -16.18 5.09
C ALA A 131 18.03 -15.45 5.97
N MET A 132 17.03 -14.81 5.34
CA MET A 132 15.97 -14.13 6.09
C MET A 132 15.08 -15.11 6.86
N LEU A 133 14.75 -16.28 6.30
CA LEU A 133 14.05 -17.36 7.02
C LEU A 133 14.82 -17.83 8.26
N THR A 134 16.15 -17.99 8.13
CA THR A 134 17.03 -18.44 9.23
C THR A 134 17.15 -17.37 10.32
N ALA A 135 17.15 -16.11 9.97
CA ALA A 135 17.24 -15.00 10.91
C ALA A 135 15.92 -14.68 11.62
N ALA A 136 14.80 -15.02 10.99
CA ALA A 136 13.46 -14.63 11.40
C ALA A 136 12.91 -15.45 12.57
N GLU A 137 12.09 -14.83 13.41
CA GLU A 137 11.27 -15.51 14.41
C GLU A 137 10.15 -16.34 13.74
N VAL A 138 9.71 -17.41 14.37
CA VAL A 138 8.75 -18.38 13.79
C VAL A 138 7.49 -17.73 13.21
N ARG A 139 6.89 -16.73 13.88
CA ARG A 139 5.71 -16.02 13.34
C ARG A 139 6.00 -15.27 12.03
N LEU A 140 7.21 -14.72 11.92
CA LEU A 140 7.63 -14.05 10.70
C LEU A 140 7.92 -15.07 9.60
N VAL A 141 8.55 -16.20 9.91
CA VAL A 141 8.78 -17.32 8.98
C VAL A 141 7.46 -17.79 8.38
N ILE A 142 6.45 -18.06 9.22
CA ILE A 142 5.10 -18.48 8.77
C ILE A 142 4.50 -17.44 7.83
N ALA A 143 4.59 -16.14 8.20
CA ALA A 143 4.08 -15.06 7.36
C ALA A 143 4.78 -14.99 6.00
N MET A 144 6.12 -15.17 5.99
CA MET A 144 6.92 -15.19 4.78
C MET A 144 6.54 -16.36 3.87
N GLU A 145 6.45 -17.57 4.43
CA GLU A 145 6.09 -18.78 3.68
C GLU A 145 4.70 -18.67 3.05
N ILE A 146 3.68 -18.23 3.79
CA ILE A 146 2.33 -18.03 3.25
C ILE A 146 2.34 -16.94 2.17
N SER A 147 3.08 -15.84 2.37
CA SER A 147 3.19 -14.77 1.37
C SER A 147 3.84 -15.25 0.08
N TYR A 148 4.92 -16.03 0.19
CA TYR A 148 5.66 -16.60 -0.94
C TYR A 148 4.85 -17.64 -1.70
N LEU A 149 4.41 -18.69 -0.99
CA LEU A 149 3.75 -19.86 -1.58
C LEU A 149 2.35 -19.55 -2.15
N CYS A 150 1.66 -18.56 -1.59
CA CYS A 150 0.32 -18.17 -2.03
C CYS A 150 0.29 -16.89 -2.85
N ALA A 151 1.42 -16.23 -3.11
CA ALA A 151 1.48 -14.87 -3.65
C ALA A 151 0.54 -13.91 -2.90
N ALA A 152 0.45 -14.05 -1.58
CA ALA A 152 -0.48 -13.29 -0.74
C ALA A 152 0.12 -11.94 -0.31
N ARG A 153 -0.73 -10.92 -0.19
CA ARG A 153 -0.29 -9.61 0.34
C ARG A 153 -0.17 -9.69 1.86
N GLN A 154 0.72 -8.87 2.43
CA GLN A 154 0.91 -8.76 3.89
C GLN A 154 -0.42 -8.66 4.66
N GLY A 155 -1.35 -7.82 4.18
CA GLY A 155 -2.65 -7.68 4.82
C GLY A 155 -3.45 -8.98 4.81
N ASP A 156 -3.49 -9.67 3.67
CA ASP A 156 -4.23 -10.91 3.49
C ASP A 156 -3.64 -12.04 4.35
N VAL A 157 -2.30 -12.08 4.51
CA VAL A 157 -1.59 -13.03 5.38
C VAL A 157 -1.91 -12.79 6.85
N LEU A 158 -1.89 -11.53 7.29
CA LEU A 158 -2.17 -11.18 8.70
C LEU A 158 -3.65 -11.30 9.07
N ASP A 159 -4.56 -11.23 8.09
CA ASP A 159 -6.00 -11.39 8.27
C ASP A 159 -6.46 -12.84 8.18
N LEU A 160 -5.56 -13.78 7.84
CA LEU A 160 -5.89 -15.20 7.67
C LEU A 160 -6.39 -15.82 8.97
N LYS A 161 -7.56 -16.46 8.89
CA LYS A 161 -8.22 -17.13 10.03
C LYS A 161 -8.17 -18.63 9.88
N TRP A 162 -8.27 -19.35 10.98
CA TRP A 162 -8.34 -20.82 11.00
C TRP A 162 -9.54 -21.37 10.22
N SER A 163 -10.66 -20.66 10.20
CA SER A 163 -11.83 -21.03 9.40
C SER A 163 -11.61 -21.00 7.88
N GLN A 164 -10.48 -20.46 7.42
CA GLN A 164 -10.09 -20.43 6.01
C GLN A 164 -9.13 -21.55 5.63
N ILE A 165 -8.70 -22.35 6.60
CA ILE A 165 -7.90 -23.56 6.40
C ILE A 165 -8.87 -24.70 6.11
N GLN A 166 -8.88 -25.18 4.86
CA GLN A 166 -9.83 -26.17 4.33
C GLN A 166 -9.09 -27.44 3.92
N ASP A 167 -9.83 -28.51 3.62
CA ASP A 167 -9.24 -29.81 3.27
C ASP A 167 -8.43 -29.75 1.97
N ASP A 168 -8.86 -28.91 1.01
CA ASP A 168 -8.23 -28.75 -0.32
C ASP A 168 -7.22 -27.61 -0.38
N GLY A 169 -7.08 -26.80 0.68
CA GLY A 169 -6.11 -25.70 0.70
C GLY A 169 -6.48 -24.54 1.61
N ILE A 170 -5.88 -23.40 1.34
CA ILE A 170 -6.15 -22.15 2.07
C ILE A 170 -7.07 -21.25 1.24
N PHE A 171 -8.27 -20.96 1.75
CA PHE A 171 -9.16 -19.97 1.15
C PHE A 171 -8.66 -18.56 1.42
N ILE A 172 -8.27 -17.83 0.37
CA ILE A 172 -7.83 -16.44 0.45
C ILE A 172 -8.80 -15.54 -0.32
N ARG A 173 -9.40 -14.58 0.39
CA ARG A 173 -10.09 -13.45 -0.21
C ARG A 173 -9.17 -12.23 -0.14
N GLN A 174 -8.67 -11.77 -1.28
CA GLN A 174 -7.78 -10.62 -1.33
C GLN A 174 -8.49 -9.34 -0.90
N GLY A 175 -8.04 -8.69 0.16
CA GLY A 175 -8.66 -7.49 0.71
C GLY A 175 -8.71 -6.31 -0.28
N LYS A 176 -7.68 -6.15 -1.13
CA LYS A 176 -7.60 -5.04 -2.11
C LYS A 176 -8.49 -5.23 -3.34
N THR A 177 -8.72 -6.48 -3.79
CA THR A 177 -9.37 -6.76 -5.09
C THR A 177 -10.67 -7.54 -4.96
N GLY A 178 -10.96 -8.09 -3.78
CA GLY A 178 -12.08 -8.99 -3.54
C GLY A 178 -11.93 -10.37 -4.19
N LYS A 179 -10.84 -10.66 -4.91
CA LYS A 179 -10.61 -11.94 -5.59
C LYS A 179 -10.57 -13.07 -4.55
N LYS A 180 -11.35 -14.12 -4.79
CA LYS A 180 -11.41 -15.33 -3.97
C LYS A 180 -10.65 -16.45 -4.67
N GLN A 181 -9.81 -17.18 -3.94
CA GLN A 181 -9.05 -18.32 -4.44
C GLN A 181 -8.83 -19.34 -3.30
N ILE A 182 -8.79 -20.62 -3.63
CA ILE A 182 -8.22 -21.65 -2.76
C ILE A 182 -6.79 -21.90 -3.26
N LYS A 183 -5.84 -21.81 -2.34
CA LYS A 183 -4.43 -22.13 -2.59
C LYS A 183 -4.22 -23.58 -2.19
N ALA A 184 -4.12 -24.46 -3.17
CA ALA A 184 -3.98 -25.89 -2.96
C ALA A 184 -2.77 -26.22 -2.06
N TRP A 185 -2.91 -27.30 -1.32
CA TRP A 185 -1.86 -27.77 -0.43
C TRP A 185 -0.59 -28.18 -1.18
N THR A 186 0.52 -27.80 -0.63
CA THR A 186 1.83 -28.36 -0.91
C THR A 186 2.47 -28.77 0.42
N PRO A 187 3.43 -29.73 0.43
CA PRO A 187 4.07 -30.14 1.71
C PRO A 187 4.67 -28.96 2.47
N ARG A 188 5.27 -28.00 1.75
CA ARG A 188 5.86 -26.80 2.34
C ARG A 188 4.80 -25.85 2.95
N LEU A 189 3.65 -25.68 2.29
CA LEU A 189 2.55 -24.87 2.82
C LEU A 189 1.90 -25.53 4.05
N GLN A 190 1.75 -26.87 4.03
CA GLN A 190 1.26 -27.64 5.18
C GLN A 190 2.20 -27.48 6.38
N ALA A 191 3.52 -27.60 6.17
CA ALA A 191 4.52 -27.41 7.23
C ALA A 191 4.46 -26.00 7.87
N ALA A 192 4.22 -24.96 7.06
CA ALA A 192 4.05 -23.60 7.57
C ALA A 192 2.79 -23.46 8.44
N ILE A 193 1.68 -24.08 8.03
CA ILE A 193 0.42 -24.07 8.82
C ILE A 193 0.55 -24.92 10.08
N GLU A 194 1.24 -26.04 10.02
CA GLU A 194 1.49 -26.86 11.20
C GLU A 194 2.37 -26.13 12.23
N SER A 195 3.39 -25.43 11.78
CA SER A 195 4.18 -24.55 12.65
C SER A 195 3.31 -23.46 13.31
N ALA A 196 2.31 -22.94 12.58
CA ALA A 196 1.34 -22.01 13.16
C ALA A 196 0.43 -22.68 14.21
N ARG A 197 0.03 -23.94 14.03
CA ARG A 197 -0.75 -24.70 15.02
C ARG A 197 0.01 -24.91 16.33
N GLN A 198 1.30 -25.24 16.24
CA GLN A 198 2.15 -25.40 17.41
C GLN A 198 2.26 -24.13 18.25
N LEU A 199 2.24 -22.94 17.62
CA LEU A 199 2.22 -21.65 18.32
C LEU A 199 0.88 -21.36 19.03
N GLN A 200 -0.21 -22.00 18.63
CA GLN A 200 -1.54 -21.81 19.22
C GLN A 200 -1.67 -22.46 20.60
N SER A 201 -0.84 -23.46 20.92
CA SER A 201 -0.89 -24.15 22.23
C SER A 201 -0.68 -23.20 23.41
N ALA A 202 -0.06 -22.06 23.20
CA ALA A 202 0.20 -21.05 24.24
C ALA A 202 -0.91 -20.00 24.39
N CYS A 203 -1.72 -19.75 23.31
CA CYS A 203 -2.79 -18.75 23.35
C CYS A 203 -3.79 -18.97 22.20
N ALA A 204 -5.02 -19.33 22.53
CA ALA A 204 -6.08 -19.53 21.54
C ALA A 204 -6.34 -18.25 20.73
N SER A 205 -6.42 -18.38 19.42
CA SER A 205 -6.68 -17.28 18.48
C SER A 205 -7.51 -17.75 17.29
N ILE A 206 -8.35 -16.87 16.77
CA ILE A 206 -9.03 -17.12 15.49
C ILE A 206 -8.10 -16.89 14.28
N TYR A 207 -6.96 -16.23 14.48
CA TYR A 207 -5.99 -15.91 13.44
C TYR A 207 -4.88 -16.96 13.36
N VAL A 208 -4.47 -17.32 12.15
CA VAL A 208 -3.36 -18.23 11.90
C VAL A 208 -2.04 -17.61 12.40
N ILE A 209 -1.86 -16.32 12.19
CA ILE A 209 -0.70 -15.56 12.68
C ILE A 209 -1.19 -14.59 13.77
N ASN A 210 -1.02 -15.00 15.01
CA ASN A 210 -1.46 -14.25 16.18
C ASN A 210 -0.29 -13.49 16.85
N SER A 211 -0.65 -12.48 17.63
CA SER A 211 0.26 -11.86 18.60
C SER A 211 0.43 -12.75 19.84
N ALA A 212 1.39 -12.45 20.70
CA ALA A 212 1.57 -13.16 21.97
C ALA A 212 0.33 -13.08 22.91
N ARG A 213 -0.59 -12.13 22.67
CA ARG A 213 -1.84 -11.95 23.42
C ARG A 213 -3.06 -12.59 22.75
N GLY A 214 -2.87 -13.42 21.72
CA GLY A 214 -3.95 -14.10 20.98
C GLY A 214 -4.71 -13.26 19.97
N GLY A 215 -4.50 -11.95 19.92
CA GLY A 215 -5.08 -11.09 18.88
C GLY A 215 -4.36 -11.24 17.54
N ARG A 216 -4.91 -10.61 16.49
CA ARG A 216 -4.27 -10.50 15.19
C ARG A 216 -2.88 -9.86 15.33
N LEU A 217 -1.86 -10.40 14.66
CA LEU A 217 -0.57 -9.72 14.57
C LEU A 217 -0.72 -8.42 13.77
N SER A 218 -0.35 -7.29 14.36
CA SER A 218 -0.45 -5.99 13.71
C SER A 218 0.62 -5.83 12.61
N LYS A 219 0.38 -4.91 11.66
CA LYS A 219 1.40 -4.55 10.66
C LYS A 219 2.68 -4.03 11.31
N SER A 220 2.55 -3.22 12.36
CA SER A 220 3.71 -2.72 13.11
C SER A 220 4.44 -3.84 13.85
N GLY A 221 3.72 -4.83 14.40
CA GLY A 221 4.32 -6.01 15.02
C GLY A 221 5.13 -6.85 14.02
N LEU A 222 4.57 -7.09 12.82
CA LEU A 222 5.30 -7.77 11.75
C LEU A 222 6.51 -6.94 11.28
N GLN A 223 6.36 -5.63 11.15
CA GLN A 223 7.47 -4.73 10.78
C GLN A 223 8.60 -4.76 11.81
N SER A 224 8.26 -4.80 13.10
CA SER A 224 9.25 -4.91 14.17
C SER A 224 9.99 -6.26 14.15
N ALA A 225 9.26 -7.36 13.90
CA ALA A 225 9.88 -8.68 13.71
C ALA A 225 10.79 -8.71 12.48
N TRP A 226 10.36 -8.10 11.38
CA TRP A 226 11.15 -7.92 10.16
C TRP A 226 12.45 -7.16 10.45
N ARG A 227 12.36 -6.02 11.16
CA ARG A 227 13.54 -5.21 11.49
C ARG A 227 14.53 -5.99 12.36
N ARG A 228 14.05 -6.72 13.38
CA ARG A 228 14.94 -7.57 14.20
C ARG A 228 15.69 -8.63 13.38
N ALA A 229 15.02 -9.24 12.40
CA ALA A 229 15.67 -10.20 11.52
C ALA A 229 16.72 -9.52 10.62
N LEU A 230 16.42 -8.34 10.08
CA LEU A 230 17.41 -7.53 9.33
C LEU A 230 18.60 -7.14 10.20
N ASP A 231 18.38 -6.65 11.43
CA ASP A 231 19.46 -6.28 12.37
C ASP A 231 20.38 -7.47 12.69
N LYS A 232 19.83 -8.70 12.72
CA LYS A 232 20.62 -9.92 12.89
C LYS A 232 21.48 -10.20 11.66
N LEU A 233 20.91 -10.06 10.45
CA LEU A 233 21.64 -10.25 9.20
C LEU A 233 22.68 -9.15 8.96
N GLU A 234 22.40 -7.90 9.30
CA GLU A 234 23.36 -6.80 9.24
C GLU A 234 24.59 -7.09 10.12
N ARG A 235 24.39 -7.65 11.32
CA ARG A 235 25.50 -8.09 12.20
C ARG A 235 26.27 -9.26 11.62
N GLN A 236 25.61 -10.23 10.99
CA GLN A 236 26.27 -11.35 10.32
C GLN A 236 27.09 -10.87 9.12
N ASN A 237 26.54 -9.99 8.28
CA ASN A 237 27.26 -9.37 7.16
C ASN A 237 28.50 -8.58 7.63
N ALA A 238 28.41 -7.91 8.78
CA ALA A 238 29.56 -7.19 9.35
C ALA A 238 30.64 -8.11 9.89
N ALA A 239 30.25 -9.28 10.40
CA ALA A 239 31.17 -10.30 10.92
C ALA A 239 31.86 -11.11 9.80
N ASP A 240 31.15 -11.33 8.68
CA ASP A 240 31.67 -12.02 7.49
C ASP A 240 31.29 -11.27 6.21
N PRO A 241 32.10 -10.28 5.81
CA PRO A 241 31.82 -9.49 4.59
C PRO A 241 31.89 -10.29 3.29
N GLN A 242 32.57 -11.44 3.27
CA GLN A 242 32.70 -12.26 2.05
C GLN A 242 31.40 -13.01 1.74
N SER A 243 30.63 -13.37 2.75
CA SER A 243 29.33 -14.03 2.64
C SER A 243 28.16 -13.04 2.76
N ALA A 244 28.44 -11.74 2.71
CA ALA A 244 27.43 -10.69 2.90
C ALA A 244 26.33 -10.74 1.81
N ILE A 245 25.08 -10.65 2.24
CA ILE A 245 23.91 -10.58 1.38
C ILE A 245 23.33 -9.17 1.32
N GLU A 246 22.68 -8.83 0.20
CA GLU A 246 22.02 -7.54 0.06
C GLU A 246 20.69 -7.52 0.83
N LEU A 247 20.48 -6.50 1.69
CA LEU A 247 19.31 -6.39 2.58
C LEU A 247 18.32 -5.29 2.15
N THR A 248 18.27 -4.93 0.87
CA THR A 248 17.43 -3.84 0.34
C THR A 248 15.99 -4.26 0.05
N PHE A 249 15.62 -5.50 0.31
CA PHE A 249 14.28 -6.02 0.09
C PHE A 249 13.35 -5.82 1.30
N THR A 250 12.05 -5.89 1.05
CA THR A 250 11.00 -5.71 2.05
C THR A 250 10.07 -6.93 2.08
N PHE A 251 9.23 -7.06 3.11
CA PHE A 251 8.22 -8.11 3.17
C PHE A 251 7.30 -8.14 1.94
N HIS A 252 7.03 -6.96 1.33
CA HIS A 252 6.18 -6.89 0.14
C HIS A 252 6.82 -7.54 -1.10
N ASP A 253 8.15 -7.54 -1.17
CA ASP A 253 8.89 -8.15 -2.29
C ASP A 253 8.82 -9.68 -2.28
N ILE A 254 8.47 -10.31 -1.13
CA ILE A 254 8.24 -11.76 -1.04
C ILE A 254 7.12 -12.21 -1.96
N LYS A 255 6.02 -11.44 -2.03
CA LYS A 255 4.94 -11.71 -3.00
C LYS A 255 5.45 -11.66 -4.43
N ALA A 256 6.30 -10.69 -4.75
CA ALA A 256 6.91 -10.59 -6.08
C ALA A 256 7.83 -11.78 -6.37
N LYS A 257 8.64 -12.20 -5.38
CA LYS A 257 9.46 -13.41 -5.49
C LYS A 257 8.58 -14.64 -5.80
N GLY A 258 7.50 -14.87 -5.05
CA GLY A 258 6.61 -16.00 -5.29
C GLY A 258 5.97 -16.00 -6.69
N ILE A 259 5.67 -14.82 -7.25
CA ILE A 259 5.16 -14.69 -8.61
C ILE A 259 6.27 -14.93 -9.65
N SER A 260 7.47 -14.40 -9.40
CA SER A 260 8.62 -14.57 -10.28
C SER A 260 9.10 -16.02 -10.37
N ASP A 261 9.07 -16.74 -9.24
CA ASP A 261 9.51 -18.12 -9.15
C ASP A 261 8.45 -19.14 -9.61
N TYR A 262 7.18 -18.69 -9.70
CA TYR A 262 6.13 -19.57 -10.22
C TYR A 262 6.39 -19.89 -11.69
N GLU A 263 6.58 -21.18 -12.00
CA GLU A 263 6.79 -21.65 -13.36
C GLU A 263 5.48 -21.65 -14.15
N GLY A 264 5.50 -21.08 -15.35
CA GLY A 264 4.34 -21.00 -16.21
C GLY A 264 4.25 -19.70 -17.00
N THR A 265 3.26 -19.63 -17.85
CA THR A 265 2.94 -18.48 -18.70
C THR A 265 2.46 -17.29 -17.85
N VAL A 266 2.47 -16.08 -18.43
CA VAL A 266 1.94 -14.86 -17.77
C VAL A 266 0.48 -15.06 -17.35
N ALA A 267 -0.32 -15.81 -18.12
CA ALA A 267 -1.71 -16.10 -17.78
C ALA A 267 -1.83 -17.02 -16.55
N GLU A 268 -0.92 -17.99 -16.41
CA GLU A 268 -0.85 -18.85 -15.23
C GLU A 268 -0.34 -18.11 -14.01
N LYS A 269 0.68 -17.28 -14.14
CA LYS A 269 1.13 -16.35 -13.08
C LYS A 269 0.01 -15.38 -12.65
N GLN A 270 -0.83 -14.92 -13.60
CA GLN A 270 -2.00 -14.10 -13.30
C GLN A 270 -3.03 -14.89 -12.48
N ARG A 271 -3.34 -16.12 -12.87
CA ARG A 271 -4.24 -17.00 -12.10
C ARG A 271 -3.69 -17.27 -10.71
N PHE A 272 -2.42 -17.68 -10.62
CA PHE A 272 -1.74 -17.92 -9.36
C PHE A 272 -1.79 -16.72 -8.41
N SER A 273 -1.41 -15.54 -8.88
CA SER A 273 -1.33 -14.31 -8.06
C SER A 273 -2.69 -13.64 -7.81
N GLY A 274 -3.72 -13.97 -8.61
CA GLY A 274 -5.05 -13.36 -8.56
C GLY A 274 -5.07 -11.88 -9.00
N HIS A 275 -4.13 -11.45 -9.85
CA HIS A 275 -4.15 -10.12 -10.43
C HIS A 275 -5.28 -9.96 -11.45
N LYS A 276 -5.85 -8.74 -11.56
CA LYS A 276 -6.93 -8.46 -12.52
C LYS A 276 -6.45 -8.44 -13.98
N THR A 277 -5.20 -8.03 -14.22
CA THR A 277 -4.62 -7.89 -15.55
C THR A 277 -3.22 -8.47 -15.63
N GLN A 278 -2.82 -8.92 -16.82
CA GLN A 278 -1.45 -9.39 -17.07
C GLN A 278 -0.40 -8.31 -16.86
N ARG A 279 -0.73 -7.04 -17.19
CA ARG A 279 0.18 -5.91 -16.94
C ARG A 279 0.55 -5.79 -15.46
N GLN A 280 -0.38 -6.09 -14.54
CA GLN A 280 -0.07 -6.10 -13.11
C GLN A 280 0.88 -7.24 -12.74
N VAL A 281 0.83 -8.38 -13.43
CA VAL A 281 1.78 -9.48 -13.23
C VAL A 281 3.19 -9.02 -13.55
N GLY A 282 3.40 -8.34 -14.70
CA GLY A 282 4.70 -7.83 -15.11
C GLY A 282 5.38 -6.90 -14.08
N THR A 283 4.61 -6.16 -13.26
CA THR A 283 5.18 -5.37 -12.15
C THR A 283 5.75 -6.24 -11.02
N TYR A 284 5.26 -7.48 -10.89
CA TYR A 284 5.66 -8.42 -9.83
C TYR A 284 6.58 -9.53 -10.31
N ASP A 285 6.61 -9.81 -11.61
CA ASP A 285 7.54 -10.78 -12.22
C ASP A 285 8.87 -10.08 -12.47
N ARG A 286 9.82 -10.28 -11.58
CA ARG A 286 11.06 -9.52 -11.48
C ARG A 286 12.31 -10.37 -11.71
N LYS A 287 12.15 -11.68 -11.92
CA LYS A 287 13.26 -12.57 -12.22
C LYS A 287 13.74 -12.30 -13.65
N THR A 288 15.04 -12.07 -13.80
CA THR A 288 15.64 -11.90 -15.11
C THR A 288 15.47 -13.17 -15.92
N GLU A 289 14.85 -13.05 -17.09
CA GLU A 289 14.65 -14.17 -18.01
C GLU A 289 15.97 -14.48 -18.72
N VAL A 290 16.28 -15.77 -18.79
CA VAL A 290 17.39 -16.27 -19.62
C VAL A 290 16.83 -16.70 -20.95
N VAL A 291 17.13 -15.96 -22.00
CA VAL A 291 16.69 -16.26 -23.37
C VAL A 291 17.83 -16.89 -24.18
N ARG A 292 17.46 -17.82 -25.05
CA ARG A 292 18.44 -18.41 -25.98
C ARG A 292 18.91 -17.37 -26.98
N THR A 293 20.21 -17.31 -27.20
CA THR A 293 20.80 -16.52 -28.28
C THR A 293 20.59 -17.21 -29.64
N LEU A 294 20.68 -16.42 -30.70
CA LEU A 294 20.64 -16.94 -32.05
C LEU A 294 21.99 -17.66 -32.34
N ASP A 295 21.95 -18.98 -32.54
CA ASP A 295 23.07 -19.77 -32.98
C ASP A 295 22.84 -20.06 -34.50
N ARG A 296 23.68 -19.44 -35.36
CA ARG A 296 23.64 -19.63 -36.81
C ARG A 296 24.92 -20.30 -37.29
#